data_80b2efa258908decf8e170c4abf0eb38
#
_entry.id   80b2efa258908decf8e170c4abf0eb38
#
_cell.length_a   1.000
_cell.length_b   1.000
_cell.length_c   1.000
_cell.angle_alpha   90.00
_cell.angle_beta   90.00
_cell.angle_gamma   90.00
#
_symmetry.space_group_name_H-M   'P 1'
#
loop_
_entity.id
_entity.type
_entity.pdbx_description
1 polymer ?
#
loop_
_entity_poly.entity_id
_entity_poly.type
_entity_poly.pdbx_seq_one_letter_code
_entity_poly.pdbx_strand_id
1 'polypeptide(L)'
;MIEELIFPAGCRLFQRWQEGDTQASNRLKEIFDKTIDGEYDEIFALKHSPSSVQASASINLFVLAVLTRLYGLNSAEAYKGDAKRYVRVSLMIRKLLGLPKLYLEWPVYAFTAEALGAVMMYPVGAPPGTDPGIPLINKDNWQELKAPEMDSEIPRLFDEMLEFYQDLTGLEPVLHLTAPYSLAADIYGQSELATALNDEPDHVNKLLDHLVDNVLIPWADYFFEKFPNGWLELSDASGSPFFIGPENCKNTAIRSILRLKNENSWGSRVYDANYRGDYVTQAKKTSRSSRRRVTTQK
;
A
#
# COMPACT_ATOMS: atom_id res chain seq x y z
N MET A 1 -4.79 -31.33 5.42
CA MET A 1 -5.43 -30.07 4.90
C MET A 1 -6.17 -29.45 6.08
N ILE A 2 -6.00 -28.16 6.31
CA ILE A 2 -6.68 -27.45 7.42
C ILE A 2 -8.13 -27.26 7.00
N GLU A 3 -9.08 -27.74 7.82
CA GLU A 3 -10.52 -27.62 7.53
C GLU A 3 -10.97 -26.18 7.36
N GLU A 4 -10.36 -25.26 8.10
CA GLU A 4 -10.66 -23.83 8.10
C GLU A 4 -10.28 -23.12 6.79
N LEU A 5 -9.49 -23.75 5.92
CA LEU A 5 -9.23 -23.21 4.57
C LEU A 5 -10.39 -23.43 3.60
N ILE A 6 -11.40 -24.24 4.00
CA ILE A 6 -12.62 -24.43 3.21
C ILE A 6 -13.60 -23.31 3.57
N PHE A 7 -13.83 -22.40 2.62
CA PHE A 7 -14.81 -21.31 2.80
C PHE A 7 -16.21 -21.87 3.11
N PRO A 8 -16.93 -21.35 4.13
CA PRO A 8 -16.64 -20.20 4.99
C PRO A 8 -16.13 -20.57 6.40
N ALA A 9 -15.48 -21.71 6.59
CA ALA A 9 -15.08 -22.18 7.93
C ALA A 9 -14.09 -21.20 8.61
N GLY A 10 -13.10 -20.69 7.89
CA GLY A 10 -12.17 -19.69 8.41
C GLY A 10 -12.85 -18.39 8.81
N CYS A 11 -13.82 -17.92 8.01
CA CYS A 11 -14.60 -16.73 8.37
C CYS A 11 -15.38 -16.92 9.69
N ARG A 12 -16.01 -18.10 9.88
CA ARG A 12 -16.70 -18.43 11.13
C ARG A 12 -15.75 -18.51 12.33
N LEU A 13 -14.53 -19.02 12.11
CA LEU A 13 -13.51 -19.06 13.14
C LEU A 13 -13.11 -17.66 13.60
N PHE A 14 -12.87 -16.74 12.65
CA PHE A 14 -12.59 -15.34 12.97
C PHE A 14 -13.77 -14.63 13.64
N GLN A 15 -15.00 -14.90 13.22
CA GLN A 15 -16.19 -14.32 13.84
C GLN A 15 -16.29 -14.75 15.32
N ARG A 16 -16.17 -16.05 15.61
CA ARG A 16 -16.18 -16.56 16.99
C ARG A 16 -15.06 -15.96 17.84
N TRP A 17 -13.86 -15.79 17.25
CA TRP A 17 -12.75 -15.13 17.93
C TRP A 17 -13.08 -13.67 18.29
N GLN A 18 -13.70 -12.93 17.38
CA GLN A 18 -14.15 -11.55 17.65
C GLN A 18 -15.20 -11.48 18.76
N GLU A 19 -16.05 -12.49 18.86
CA GLU A 19 -17.06 -12.65 19.92
C GLU A 19 -16.47 -13.09 21.26
N GLY A 20 -15.16 -13.32 21.33
CA GLY A 20 -14.45 -13.70 22.58
C GLY A 20 -14.39 -15.19 22.87
N ASP A 21 -14.70 -16.05 21.88
CA ASP A 21 -14.62 -17.51 22.05
C ASP A 21 -13.17 -17.97 22.24
N THR A 22 -12.88 -18.50 23.43
CA THR A 22 -11.55 -18.97 23.81
C THR A 22 -11.08 -20.15 22.96
N GLN A 23 -11.98 -21.04 22.55
CA GLN A 23 -11.62 -22.20 21.70
C GLN A 23 -11.23 -21.68 20.30
N ALA A 24 -11.96 -20.70 19.76
CA ALA A 24 -11.60 -20.06 18.51
C ALA A 24 -10.26 -19.34 18.59
N SER A 25 -9.99 -18.66 19.69
CA SER A 25 -8.69 -18.00 19.94
C SER A 25 -7.54 -19.00 19.95
N ASN A 26 -7.69 -20.10 20.69
CA ASN A 26 -6.68 -21.16 20.77
C ASN A 26 -6.45 -21.83 19.40
N ARG A 27 -7.53 -22.07 18.65
CA ARG A 27 -7.44 -22.67 17.32
C ARG A 27 -6.74 -21.73 16.31
N LEU A 28 -7.08 -20.44 16.30
CA LEU A 28 -6.37 -19.46 15.48
C LEU A 28 -4.89 -19.39 15.86
N LYS A 29 -4.58 -19.38 17.15
CA LYS A 29 -3.20 -19.36 17.60
C LYS A 29 -2.43 -20.60 17.11
N GLU A 30 -2.99 -21.80 17.22
CA GLU A 30 -2.38 -23.03 16.68
C GLU A 30 -2.11 -22.91 15.17
N ILE A 31 -3.09 -22.42 14.40
CA ILE A 31 -2.93 -22.25 12.95
C ILE A 31 -1.81 -21.25 12.64
N PHE A 32 -1.78 -20.11 13.34
CA PHE A 32 -0.77 -19.08 13.08
C PHE A 32 0.61 -19.46 13.62
N ASP A 33 0.74 -20.18 14.73
CA ASP A 33 2.02 -20.71 15.20
C ASP A 33 2.66 -21.58 14.11
N LYS A 34 1.92 -22.57 13.57
CA LYS A 34 2.38 -23.41 12.47
C LYS A 34 2.65 -22.64 11.18
N THR A 35 1.87 -21.60 10.93
CA THR A 35 2.08 -20.71 9.77
C THR A 35 3.40 -19.96 9.92
N ILE A 36 3.68 -19.38 11.08
CA ILE A 36 4.91 -18.63 11.35
C ILE A 36 6.12 -19.57 11.26
N ASP A 37 6.00 -20.79 11.75
CA ASP A 37 7.05 -21.83 11.68
C ASP A 37 7.28 -22.39 10.27
N GLY A 38 6.42 -22.01 9.29
CA GLY A 38 6.54 -22.42 7.89
C GLY A 38 5.95 -23.78 7.57
N GLU A 39 5.24 -24.45 8.51
CA GLU A 39 4.64 -25.75 8.28
C GLU A 39 3.57 -25.74 7.15
N TYR A 40 3.08 -24.55 6.78
CA TYR A 40 2.05 -24.38 5.75
C TYR A 40 2.54 -23.66 4.49
N ASP A 41 3.84 -23.50 4.30
CA ASP A 41 4.38 -22.75 3.16
C ASP A 41 3.92 -23.31 1.80
N GLU A 42 3.79 -24.63 1.69
CA GLU A 42 3.34 -25.29 0.46
C GLU A 42 1.95 -24.84 -0.04
N ILE A 43 1.06 -24.35 0.87
CA ILE A 43 -0.28 -23.91 0.46
C ILE A 43 -0.28 -22.57 -0.25
N PHE A 44 0.82 -21.82 -0.15
CA PHE A 44 0.99 -20.52 -0.80
C PHE A 44 1.62 -20.63 -2.19
N ALA A 45 2.36 -21.71 -2.46
CA ALA A 45 3.00 -21.91 -3.74
C ALA A 45 1.97 -22.05 -4.87
N LEU A 46 2.09 -21.24 -5.91
CA LEU A 46 1.28 -21.35 -7.12
C LEU A 46 2.01 -22.21 -8.15
N LYS A 47 1.27 -23.13 -8.76
CA LYS A 47 1.81 -23.99 -9.82
C LYS A 47 2.12 -23.23 -11.12
N HIS A 48 1.45 -22.10 -11.33
CA HIS A 48 1.61 -21.24 -12.51
C HIS A 48 1.44 -19.79 -12.08
N SER A 49 2.33 -18.91 -12.53
CA SER A 49 2.19 -17.47 -12.32
C SER A 49 0.97 -16.94 -13.08
N PRO A 50 0.05 -16.22 -12.42
CA PRO A 50 -1.07 -15.61 -13.12
C PRO A 50 -0.56 -14.53 -14.08
N SER A 51 -1.29 -14.36 -15.19
CA SER A 51 -0.99 -13.35 -16.22
C SER A 51 -1.36 -11.91 -15.81
N SER A 52 -1.86 -11.71 -14.60
CA SER A 52 -2.33 -10.40 -14.11
C SER A 52 -1.87 -10.12 -12.69
N VAL A 53 -1.76 -8.83 -12.37
CA VAL A 53 -1.48 -8.34 -11.02
C VAL A 53 -2.42 -8.97 -9.98
N GLN A 54 -1.87 -9.32 -8.83
CA GLN A 54 -2.59 -9.93 -7.72
C GLN A 54 -3.24 -8.90 -6.77
N ALA A 55 -3.57 -7.70 -7.25
CA ALA A 55 -4.26 -6.70 -6.44
C ALA A 55 -5.59 -7.22 -5.87
N SER A 56 -5.86 -6.91 -4.62
CA SER A 56 -7.03 -7.38 -3.86
C SER A 56 -7.42 -6.36 -2.78
N ALA A 57 -8.45 -6.69 -1.99
CA ALA A 57 -8.84 -5.86 -0.84
C ALA A 57 -7.73 -5.81 0.22
N SER A 58 -7.56 -4.63 0.82
CA SER A 58 -6.64 -4.43 1.94
C SER A 58 -7.11 -5.16 3.20
N ILE A 59 -6.18 -5.86 3.85
CA ILE A 59 -6.38 -6.54 5.14
C ILE A 59 -5.30 -6.18 6.16
N ASN A 60 -4.46 -5.18 5.92
CA ASN A 60 -3.33 -4.87 6.79
C ASN A 60 -3.74 -4.58 8.25
N LEU A 61 -4.90 -3.94 8.46
CA LEU A 61 -5.47 -3.74 9.80
C LEU A 61 -5.91 -5.05 10.46
N PHE A 62 -6.32 -6.03 9.66
CA PHE A 62 -6.69 -7.33 10.18
C PHE A 62 -5.43 -8.14 10.57
N VAL A 63 -4.34 -8.01 9.80
CA VAL A 63 -3.03 -8.56 10.15
C VAL A 63 -2.55 -7.97 11.47
N LEU A 64 -2.62 -6.65 11.63
CA LEU A 64 -2.30 -5.97 12.90
C LEU A 64 -3.14 -6.54 14.05
N ALA A 65 -4.47 -6.66 13.88
CA ALA A 65 -5.35 -7.19 14.91
C ALA A 65 -5.01 -8.63 15.33
N VAL A 66 -4.65 -9.48 14.39
CA VAL A 66 -4.19 -10.85 14.66
C VAL A 66 -2.88 -10.83 15.46
N LEU A 67 -1.88 -10.10 14.99
CA LEU A 67 -0.56 -10.05 15.64
C LEU A 67 -0.61 -9.40 17.02
N THR A 68 -1.39 -8.35 17.20
CA THR A 68 -1.55 -7.70 18.51
C THR A 68 -2.36 -8.55 19.50
N ARG A 69 -3.48 -9.12 19.09
CA ARG A 69 -4.39 -9.81 20.01
C ARG A 69 -3.99 -11.24 20.34
N LEU A 70 -3.34 -11.95 19.41
CA LEU A 70 -2.88 -13.33 19.68
C LEU A 70 -1.45 -13.41 20.23
N TYR A 71 -0.60 -12.40 19.90
CA TYR A 71 0.83 -12.44 20.25
C TYR A 71 1.27 -11.29 21.16
N GLY A 72 0.39 -10.31 21.43
CA GLY A 72 0.73 -9.18 22.29
C GLY A 72 1.71 -8.18 21.68
N LEU A 73 1.93 -8.23 20.35
CA LEU A 73 2.88 -7.35 19.68
C LEU A 73 2.32 -5.93 19.59
N ASN A 74 3.17 -4.94 19.77
CA ASN A 74 2.80 -3.58 19.44
C ASN A 74 2.80 -3.36 17.90
N SER A 75 2.32 -2.21 17.47
CA SER A 75 2.16 -1.89 16.04
C SER A 75 3.50 -1.95 15.27
N ALA A 76 4.60 -1.43 15.84
CA ALA A 76 5.92 -1.50 15.22
C ALA A 76 6.43 -2.94 15.09
N GLU A 77 6.33 -3.72 16.18
CA GLU A 77 6.73 -5.14 16.18
C GLU A 77 5.89 -5.98 15.22
N ALA A 78 4.59 -5.67 15.10
CA ALA A 78 3.69 -6.38 14.21
C ALA A 78 4.06 -6.20 12.74
N TYR A 79 4.39 -4.98 12.34
CA TYR A 79 4.68 -4.67 10.93
C TYR A 79 6.16 -4.80 10.55
N LYS A 80 7.09 -4.47 11.46
CA LYS A 80 8.53 -4.36 11.16
C LYS A 80 9.41 -5.40 11.85
N GLY A 81 8.89 -6.07 12.88
CA GLY A 81 9.72 -6.95 13.72
C GLY A 81 10.20 -8.22 13.00
N ASP A 82 9.49 -8.72 12.00
CA ASP A 82 9.87 -9.92 11.25
C ASP A 82 9.12 -9.95 9.90
N ALA A 83 9.85 -9.75 8.82
CA ALA A 83 9.32 -9.71 7.45
C ALA A 83 8.63 -11.03 7.05
N LYS A 84 9.24 -12.17 7.36
CA LYS A 84 8.71 -13.50 6.99
C LYS A 84 7.44 -13.84 7.75
N ARG A 85 7.40 -13.51 9.04
CA ARG A 85 6.19 -13.64 9.86
C ARG A 85 5.05 -12.81 9.28
N TYR A 86 5.33 -11.54 8.96
CA TYR A 86 4.33 -10.65 8.39
C TYR A 86 3.74 -11.18 7.09
N VAL A 87 4.59 -11.62 6.15
CA VAL A 87 4.17 -12.20 4.87
C VAL A 87 3.33 -13.46 5.10
N ARG A 88 3.80 -14.42 5.89
CA ARG A 88 3.09 -15.67 6.15
C ARG A 88 1.72 -15.43 6.79
N VAL A 89 1.64 -14.59 7.82
CA VAL A 89 0.40 -14.26 8.50
C VAL A 89 -0.58 -13.55 7.56
N SER A 90 -0.10 -12.60 6.76
CA SER A 90 -0.92 -11.90 5.76
C SER A 90 -1.54 -12.87 4.75
N LEU A 91 -0.76 -13.79 4.21
CA LEU A 91 -1.23 -14.77 3.24
C LEU A 91 -2.18 -15.81 3.86
N MET A 92 -1.91 -16.24 5.11
CA MET A 92 -2.78 -17.18 5.81
C MET A 92 -4.15 -16.55 6.11
N ILE A 93 -4.20 -15.30 6.55
CA ILE A 93 -5.47 -14.59 6.75
C ILE A 93 -6.28 -14.58 5.45
N ARG A 94 -5.66 -14.28 4.31
CA ARG A 94 -6.33 -14.31 3.01
C ARG A 94 -6.92 -15.69 2.68
N LYS A 95 -6.16 -16.74 2.92
CA LYS A 95 -6.64 -18.12 2.74
C LYS A 95 -7.82 -18.44 3.64
N LEU A 96 -7.74 -18.12 4.92
CA LEU A 96 -8.83 -18.35 5.88
C LEU A 96 -10.10 -17.53 5.57
N LEU A 97 -9.94 -16.33 5.03
CA LEU A 97 -11.06 -15.50 4.58
C LEU A 97 -11.61 -15.88 3.20
N GLY A 98 -11.02 -16.87 2.52
CA GLY A 98 -11.41 -17.28 1.18
C GLY A 98 -11.14 -16.23 0.11
N LEU A 99 -10.20 -15.31 0.34
CA LEU A 99 -9.80 -14.30 -0.65
C LEU A 99 -8.96 -14.98 -1.75
N PRO A 100 -9.32 -14.79 -3.03
CA PRO A 100 -8.76 -15.62 -4.11
C PRO A 100 -7.32 -15.28 -4.48
N LYS A 101 -6.85 -14.09 -4.11
CA LYS A 101 -5.54 -13.58 -4.51
C LYS A 101 -4.57 -13.54 -3.33
N LEU A 102 -3.35 -14.00 -3.56
CA LEU A 102 -2.22 -13.90 -2.62
C LEU A 102 -1.60 -12.50 -2.75
N TYR A 103 -2.26 -11.51 -2.22
CA TYR A 103 -1.86 -10.12 -2.29
C TYR A 103 -1.18 -9.70 -1.00
N LEU A 104 0.07 -9.23 -1.10
CA LEU A 104 0.83 -8.70 0.03
C LEU A 104 0.69 -7.19 0.06
N GLU A 105 0.50 -6.63 1.23
CA GLU A 105 0.38 -5.19 1.48
C GLU A 105 0.83 -4.81 2.87
N TRP A 106 1.08 -3.55 3.09
CA TRP A 106 1.47 -2.92 4.37
C TRP A 106 0.83 -1.53 4.50
N PRO A 107 0.97 -0.81 5.64
CA PRO A 107 0.52 0.57 5.79
C PRO A 107 1.38 1.52 4.94
N VAL A 108 1.12 1.56 3.63
CA VAL A 108 1.94 2.24 2.63
C VAL A 108 2.14 3.73 2.92
N TYR A 109 1.08 4.41 3.33
CA TYR A 109 1.09 5.83 3.68
C TYR A 109 2.06 6.15 4.83
N ALA A 110 2.20 5.24 5.79
CA ALA A 110 3.13 5.40 6.90
C ALA A 110 4.56 5.09 6.47
N PHE A 111 4.79 3.93 5.85
CA PHE A 111 6.14 3.46 5.56
C PHE A 111 6.83 4.21 4.45
N THR A 112 6.11 4.73 3.46
CA THR A 112 6.71 5.60 2.45
C THR A 112 7.25 6.89 3.10
N ALA A 113 6.48 7.49 4.01
CA ALA A 113 6.91 8.68 4.74
C ALA A 113 8.05 8.39 5.74
N GLU A 114 7.98 7.24 6.45
CA GLU A 114 9.01 6.80 7.39
C GLU A 114 10.36 6.60 6.69
N ALA A 115 10.37 5.98 5.52
CA ALA A 115 11.58 5.79 4.73
C ALA A 115 12.29 7.09 4.38
N LEU A 116 11.54 8.18 4.26
CA LEU A 116 12.06 9.53 4.00
C LEU A 116 12.51 10.27 5.26
N GLY A 117 12.32 9.68 6.44
CA GLY A 117 12.72 10.25 7.71
C GLY A 117 11.61 11.01 8.46
N ALA A 118 10.34 10.84 8.08
CA ALA A 118 9.23 11.40 8.83
C ALA A 118 9.16 10.83 10.25
N VAL A 119 8.81 11.67 11.21
CA VAL A 119 8.59 11.25 12.59
C VAL A 119 7.29 10.45 12.67
N MET A 120 7.39 9.21 13.16
CA MET A 120 6.29 8.28 13.18
C MET A 120 5.68 8.10 14.56
N MET A 121 4.36 7.96 14.59
CA MET A 121 3.62 7.49 15.75
C MET A 121 3.20 6.03 15.54
N TYR A 122 3.41 5.18 16.56
CA TYR A 122 3.00 3.78 16.58
C TYR A 122 2.01 3.56 17.75
N PRO A 123 0.72 3.94 17.56
CA PRO A 123 -0.27 3.81 18.63
C PRO A 123 -0.56 2.35 18.96
N VAL A 124 -0.95 2.08 20.20
CA VAL A 124 -1.35 0.73 20.60
C VAL A 124 -2.67 0.34 19.91
N GLY A 125 -2.65 -0.79 19.20
CA GLY A 125 -3.86 -1.35 18.55
C GLY A 125 -4.38 -0.54 17.35
N ALA A 126 -3.60 0.43 16.86
CA ALA A 126 -3.91 1.19 15.66
C ALA A 126 -2.72 1.21 14.69
N PRO A 127 -2.94 1.46 13.40
CA PRO A 127 -1.87 1.52 12.41
C PRO A 127 -0.94 2.71 12.67
N PRO A 128 0.31 2.65 12.21
CA PRO A 128 1.24 3.78 12.30
C PRO A 128 0.78 4.95 11.44
N GLY A 129 1.28 6.12 11.74
CA GLY A 129 1.08 7.35 10.96
C GLY A 129 2.17 8.36 11.26
N THR A 130 2.30 9.38 10.42
CA THR A 130 3.21 10.51 10.67
C THR A 130 2.70 11.36 11.83
N ASP A 131 3.62 11.98 12.57
CA ASP A 131 3.25 12.95 13.59
C ASP A 131 2.82 14.28 12.91
N PRO A 132 1.54 14.67 13.02
CA PRO A 132 1.06 15.87 12.35
C PRO A 132 1.64 17.17 12.94
N GLY A 133 2.23 17.09 14.14
CA GLY A 133 2.91 18.24 14.76
C GLY A 133 4.34 18.45 14.29
N ILE A 134 4.91 17.50 13.55
CA ILE A 134 6.30 17.50 13.12
C ILE A 134 6.39 17.13 11.62
N PRO A 135 5.98 18.04 10.71
CA PRO A 135 6.11 17.79 9.29
C PRO A 135 7.58 17.64 8.89
N LEU A 136 7.85 16.70 7.98
CA LEU A 136 9.22 16.45 7.49
C LEU A 136 9.73 17.58 6.61
N ILE A 137 8.85 18.13 5.78
CA ILE A 137 9.17 19.22 4.86
C ILE A 137 8.22 20.40 5.04
N ASN A 138 8.63 21.53 4.57
CA ASN A 138 7.86 22.77 4.56
C ASN A 138 8.13 23.57 3.26
N LYS A 139 7.62 24.79 3.19
CA LYS A 139 7.74 25.67 2.01
C LYS A 139 9.21 25.98 1.63
N ASP A 140 10.14 25.91 2.59
CA ASP A 140 11.52 26.38 2.40
C ASP A 140 12.51 25.23 2.08
N ASN A 141 12.18 23.97 2.43
CA ASN A 141 13.14 22.85 2.36
C ASN A 141 12.70 21.66 1.51
N TRP A 142 11.52 21.66 0.90
CA TRP A 142 11.01 20.50 0.14
C TRP A 142 11.88 20.08 -1.05
N GLN A 143 12.66 21.02 -1.62
CA GLN A 143 13.57 20.73 -2.73
C GLN A 143 14.78 19.89 -2.34
N GLU A 144 15.07 19.77 -1.04
CA GLU A 144 16.18 18.98 -0.52
C GLU A 144 15.83 17.49 -0.41
N LEU A 145 14.53 17.17 -0.44
CA LEU A 145 14.07 15.79 -0.28
C LEU A 145 14.50 14.92 -1.45
N LYS A 146 15.01 13.74 -1.14
CA LYS A 146 15.45 12.72 -2.11
C LYS A 146 14.86 11.37 -1.75
N ALA A 147 15.01 10.41 -2.67
CA ALA A 147 14.73 9.01 -2.38
C ALA A 147 15.48 8.54 -1.13
N PRO A 148 14.94 7.60 -0.36
CA PRO A 148 15.63 7.06 0.81
C PRO A 148 16.87 6.28 0.36
N GLU A 149 17.85 6.18 1.26
CA GLU A 149 18.95 5.24 1.06
C GLU A 149 18.39 3.82 1.04
N MET A 150 18.66 3.05 -0.03
CA MET A 150 18.03 1.75 -0.25
C MET A 150 18.50 0.66 0.73
N ASP A 151 19.58 0.92 1.46
CA ASP A 151 20.05 0.09 2.57
C ASP A 151 19.53 0.54 3.96
N SER A 152 18.65 1.54 4.02
CA SER A 152 17.99 1.96 5.27
C SER A 152 16.87 0.98 5.69
N GLU A 153 16.34 1.16 6.89
CA GLU A 153 15.42 0.21 7.55
C GLU A 153 14.22 -0.18 6.67
N ILE A 154 13.47 0.78 6.17
CA ILE A 154 12.21 0.51 5.47
C ILE A 154 12.41 -0.07 4.06
N PRO A 155 13.30 0.46 3.19
CA PRO A 155 13.60 -0.19 1.92
C PRO A 155 14.09 -1.63 2.09
N ARG A 156 14.98 -1.91 3.06
CA ARG A 156 15.43 -3.28 3.34
C ARG A 156 14.30 -4.18 3.81
N LEU A 157 13.42 -3.68 4.67
CA LEU A 157 12.23 -4.42 5.10
C LEU A 157 11.34 -4.80 3.90
N PHE A 158 11.13 -3.86 2.98
CA PHE A 158 10.36 -4.14 1.76
C PHE A 158 11.05 -5.17 0.88
N ASP A 159 12.34 -5.07 0.70
CA ASP A 159 13.12 -6.05 -0.03
C ASP A 159 12.97 -7.45 0.56
N GLU A 160 13.16 -7.60 1.87
CA GLU A 160 12.99 -8.89 2.57
C GLU A 160 11.57 -9.45 2.43
N MET A 161 10.55 -8.61 2.55
CA MET A 161 9.16 -9.01 2.36
C MET A 161 8.88 -9.46 0.93
N LEU A 162 9.35 -8.72 -0.07
CA LEU A 162 9.07 -8.96 -1.48
C LEU A 162 9.85 -10.17 -2.01
N GLU A 163 11.12 -10.32 -1.63
CA GLU A 163 11.91 -11.51 -1.94
C GLU A 163 11.27 -12.76 -1.35
N PHE A 164 10.97 -12.72 -0.06
CA PHE A 164 10.34 -13.86 0.60
C PHE A 164 8.95 -14.17 0.03
N TYR A 165 8.17 -13.15 -0.31
CA TYR A 165 6.88 -13.33 -0.97
C TYR A 165 7.02 -14.01 -2.34
N GLN A 166 7.99 -13.60 -3.15
CA GLN A 166 8.27 -14.21 -4.45
C GLN A 166 8.72 -15.66 -4.30
N ASP A 167 9.65 -15.93 -3.40
CA ASP A 167 10.14 -17.28 -3.11
C ASP A 167 9.01 -18.21 -2.65
N LEU A 168 8.15 -17.72 -1.76
CA LEU A 168 7.07 -18.49 -1.16
C LEU A 168 5.93 -18.77 -2.12
N THR A 169 5.59 -17.83 -2.99
CA THR A 169 4.38 -17.90 -3.82
C THR A 169 4.65 -18.19 -5.29
N GLY A 170 5.83 -17.89 -5.79
CA GLY A 170 6.15 -17.87 -7.23
C GLY A 170 5.51 -16.70 -7.98
N LEU A 171 4.98 -15.69 -7.27
CA LEU A 171 4.34 -14.52 -7.87
C LEU A 171 5.34 -13.36 -8.02
N GLU A 172 5.14 -12.58 -9.08
CA GLU A 172 5.88 -11.32 -9.23
C GLU A 172 5.49 -10.33 -8.14
N PRO A 173 6.47 -9.70 -7.47
CA PRO A 173 6.20 -8.77 -6.39
C PRO A 173 5.49 -7.49 -6.84
N VAL A 174 4.80 -6.87 -5.90
CA VAL A 174 4.21 -5.54 -6.06
C VAL A 174 4.80 -4.62 -5.00
N LEU A 175 5.54 -3.61 -5.43
CA LEU A 175 5.95 -2.53 -4.53
C LEU A 175 4.78 -1.58 -4.33
N HIS A 176 4.43 -1.31 -3.08
CA HIS A 176 3.40 -0.34 -2.73
C HIS A 176 4.06 0.94 -2.23
N LEU A 177 3.82 2.05 -2.91
CA LEU A 177 4.25 3.38 -2.49
C LEU A 177 3.05 4.32 -2.37
N THR A 178 3.18 5.34 -1.53
CA THR A 178 2.20 6.42 -1.46
C THR A 178 2.31 7.27 -2.72
N ALA A 179 1.18 7.54 -3.36
CA ALA A 179 1.11 8.41 -4.53
C ALA A 179 1.54 9.85 -4.19
N PRO A 180 2.00 10.64 -5.18
CA PRO A 180 2.63 11.93 -4.92
C PRO A 180 1.84 12.88 -4.03
N TYR A 181 0.51 13.01 -4.26
CA TYR A 181 -0.32 13.91 -3.46
C TYR A 181 -0.50 13.43 -2.01
N SER A 182 -0.80 12.15 -1.83
CA SER A 182 -0.91 11.57 -0.48
C SER A 182 0.42 11.59 0.25
N LEU A 183 1.55 11.35 -0.43
CA LEU A 183 2.87 11.48 0.17
C LEU A 183 3.14 12.93 0.62
N ALA A 184 2.82 13.92 -0.24
CA ALA A 184 2.92 15.32 0.15
C ALA A 184 2.05 15.63 1.38
N ALA A 185 0.82 15.10 1.45
CA ALA A 185 -0.06 15.29 2.60
C ALA A 185 0.51 14.68 3.89
N ASP A 186 1.19 13.53 3.79
CA ASP A 186 1.79 12.85 4.94
C ASP A 186 3.04 13.56 5.48
N ILE A 187 3.84 14.21 4.61
CA ILE A 187 5.15 14.76 4.98
C ILE A 187 5.20 16.31 5.06
N TYR A 188 4.32 17.02 4.34
CA TYR A 188 4.20 18.48 4.38
C TYR A 188 3.15 18.94 5.40
N GLY A 189 2.21 18.06 5.72
CA GLY A 189 1.03 18.35 6.55
C GLY A 189 -0.23 18.52 5.71
N GLN A 190 -1.28 17.79 6.08
CA GLN A 190 -2.52 17.72 5.30
C GLN A 190 -3.25 19.07 5.22
N SER A 191 -3.28 19.83 6.32
CA SER A 191 -3.92 21.15 6.39
C SER A 191 -3.15 22.19 5.60
N GLU A 192 -1.84 22.19 5.73
CA GLU A 192 -0.91 23.10 5.05
C GLU A 192 -0.96 22.86 3.54
N LEU A 193 -0.93 21.59 3.12
CA LEU A 193 -1.03 21.22 1.71
C LEU A 193 -2.38 21.63 1.10
N ALA A 194 -3.49 21.43 1.83
CA ALA A 194 -4.82 21.84 1.37
C ALA A 194 -4.93 23.36 1.23
N THR A 195 -4.34 24.11 2.14
CA THR A 195 -4.26 25.58 2.06
C THR A 195 -3.44 26.00 0.84
N ALA A 196 -2.22 25.44 0.69
CA ALA A 196 -1.36 25.73 -0.45
C ALA A 196 -2.00 25.35 -1.80
N LEU A 197 -2.79 24.29 -1.85
CA LEU A 197 -3.50 23.89 -3.07
C LEU A 197 -4.51 24.96 -3.54
N ASN A 198 -5.15 25.66 -2.61
CA ASN A 198 -6.10 26.73 -2.94
C ASN A 198 -5.39 28.05 -3.28
N ASP A 199 -4.36 28.40 -2.51
CA ASP A 199 -3.73 29.71 -2.58
C ASP A 199 -2.57 29.76 -3.59
N GLU A 200 -1.81 28.68 -3.72
CA GLU A 200 -0.59 28.58 -4.53
C GLU A 200 -0.55 27.24 -5.30
N PRO A 201 -1.51 26.90 -6.18
CA PRO A 201 -1.58 25.58 -6.85
C PRO A 201 -0.32 25.25 -7.67
N ASP A 202 0.36 26.24 -8.23
CA ASP A 202 1.62 26.05 -8.96
C ASP A 202 2.76 25.58 -8.03
N HIS A 203 2.77 26.05 -6.79
CA HIS A 203 3.72 25.58 -5.77
C HIS A 203 3.48 24.10 -5.46
N VAL A 204 2.23 23.71 -5.23
CA VAL A 204 1.88 22.31 -4.99
C VAL A 204 2.27 21.43 -6.18
N ASN A 205 1.98 21.87 -7.41
CA ASN A 205 2.38 21.12 -8.60
C ASN A 205 3.90 20.93 -8.70
N LYS A 206 4.70 21.93 -8.37
CA LYS A 206 6.18 21.84 -8.34
C LYS A 206 6.65 20.87 -7.24
N LEU A 207 6.04 20.92 -6.05
CA LEU A 207 6.31 19.94 -5.00
C LEU A 207 6.04 18.52 -5.45
N LEU A 208 4.86 18.27 -6.07
CA LEU A 208 4.53 16.93 -6.56
C LEU A 208 5.46 16.46 -7.68
N ASP A 209 5.86 17.36 -8.60
CA ASP A 209 6.85 17.02 -9.64
C ASP A 209 8.19 16.63 -9.02
N HIS A 210 8.63 17.37 -7.99
CA HIS A 210 9.85 17.04 -7.27
C HIS A 210 9.76 15.66 -6.58
N LEU A 211 8.64 15.35 -5.91
CA LEU A 211 8.43 14.06 -5.28
C LEU A 211 8.43 12.92 -6.31
N VAL A 212 7.87 13.14 -7.49
CA VAL A 212 7.91 12.17 -8.59
C VAL A 212 9.35 11.96 -9.02
N ASP A 213 10.07 13.03 -9.38
CA ASP A 213 11.36 12.95 -10.06
C ASP A 213 12.50 12.54 -9.12
N ASN A 214 12.48 13.01 -7.88
CA ASN A 214 13.62 12.85 -6.95
C ASN A 214 13.38 11.82 -5.83
N VAL A 215 12.15 11.33 -5.68
CA VAL A 215 11.82 10.36 -4.64
C VAL A 215 11.25 9.08 -5.24
N LEU A 216 10.11 9.15 -5.93
CA LEU A 216 9.36 7.96 -6.34
C LEU A 216 9.99 7.26 -7.55
N ILE A 217 10.48 7.99 -8.55
CA ILE A 217 11.16 7.39 -9.72
C ILE A 217 12.44 6.68 -9.29
N PRO A 218 13.38 7.28 -8.55
CA PRO A 218 14.58 6.58 -8.12
C PRO A 218 14.30 5.33 -7.28
N TRP A 219 13.28 5.36 -6.43
CA TRP A 219 12.88 4.18 -5.66
C TRP A 219 12.27 3.09 -6.54
N ALA A 220 11.41 3.48 -7.48
CA ALA A 220 10.84 2.54 -8.44
C ALA A 220 11.89 1.93 -9.37
N ASP A 221 12.88 2.72 -9.83
CA ASP A 221 13.99 2.22 -10.65
C ASP A 221 14.79 1.15 -9.90
N TYR A 222 15.15 1.39 -8.64
CA TYR A 222 15.79 0.40 -7.78
C TYR A 222 14.94 -0.89 -7.66
N PHE A 223 13.64 -0.75 -7.43
CA PHE A 223 12.75 -1.91 -7.36
C PHE A 223 12.70 -2.69 -8.68
N PHE A 224 12.58 -2.02 -9.82
CA PHE A 224 12.51 -2.69 -11.12
C PHE A 224 13.84 -3.26 -11.59
N GLU A 225 14.97 -2.75 -11.09
CA GLU A 225 16.27 -3.39 -11.29
C GLU A 225 16.32 -4.74 -10.57
N LYS A 226 15.80 -4.81 -9.34
CA LYS A 226 15.77 -6.03 -8.54
C LYS A 226 14.67 -7.01 -8.97
N PHE A 227 13.49 -6.51 -9.33
CA PHE A 227 12.32 -7.28 -9.74
C PHE A 227 11.84 -6.85 -11.14
N PRO A 228 12.53 -7.29 -12.22
CA PRO A 228 12.28 -6.79 -13.58
C PRO A 228 10.85 -7.01 -14.10
N ASN A 229 10.13 -8.01 -13.57
CA ASN A 229 8.73 -8.29 -13.93
C ASN A 229 7.73 -7.83 -12.85
N GLY A 230 8.20 -7.21 -11.79
CA GLY A 230 7.38 -6.69 -10.71
C GLY A 230 6.39 -5.60 -11.15
N TRP A 231 5.58 -5.14 -10.22
CA TRP A 231 4.59 -4.10 -10.42
C TRP A 231 4.73 -3.02 -9.36
N LEU A 232 4.38 -1.80 -9.71
CA LEU A 232 4.28 -0.69 -8.76
C LEU A 232 2.80 -0.33 -8.55
N GLU A 233 2.37 -0.30 -7.30
CA GLU A 233 1.09 0.25 -6.89
C GLU A 233 1.27 1.59 -6.21
N LEU A 234 0.54 2.60 -6.69
CA LEU A 234 0.48 3.93 -6.07
C LEU A 234 -0.83 4.08 -5.32
N SER A 235 -0.76 4.34 -4.02
CA SER A 235 -1.93 4.50 -3.16
C SER A 235 -2.21 5.98 -2.92
N ASP A 236 -3.38 6.47 -3.36
CA ASP A 236 -3.77 7.87 -3.26
C ASP A 236 -5.13 8.05 -2.59
N ALA A 237 -5.13 8.21 -1.28
CA ALA A 237 -6.35 8.50 -0.52
C ALA A 237 -6.62 10.00 -0.41
N SER A 238 -5.60 10.80 -0.09
CA SER A 238 -5.72 12.26 0.16
C SER A 238 -5.94 13.04 -1.13
N GLY A 239 -5.41 12.58 -2.27
CA GLY A 239 -5.62 13.19 -3.59
C GLY A 239 -6.96 12.84 -4.25
N SER A 240 -7.86 12.14 -3.54
CA SER A 240 -9.14 11.74 -4.11
C SER A 240 -10.10 12.93 -4.30
N PRO A 241 -11.04 12.86 -5.26
CA PRO A 241 -12.00 13.94 -5.49
C PRO A 241 -12.92 14.21 -4.28
N PHE A 242 -13.01 13.27 -3.36
CA PHE A 242 -13.74 13.45 -2.11
C PHE A 242 -13.08 14.50 -1.18
N PHE A 243 -11.74 14.54 -1.15
CA PHE A 243 -11.00 15.47 -0.28
C PHE A 243 -10.68 16.79 -0.96
N ILE A 244 -10.21 16.76 -2.21
CA ILE A 244 -9.68 17.95 -2.90
C ILE A 244 -10.57 18.44 -4.04
N GLY A 245 -11.71 17.80 -4.24
CA GLY A 245 -12.61 18.10 -5.35
C GLY A 245 -12.16 17.53 -6.69
N PRO A 246 -13.09 17.34 -7.66
CA PRO A 246 -12.78 16.65 -8.92
C PRO A 246 -11.76 17.38 -9.79
N GLU A 247 -11.76 18.71 -9.78
CA GLU A 247 -10.88 19.53 -10.60
C GLU A 247 -9.44 19.48 -10.10
N ASN A 248 -9.23 19.71 -8.81
CA ASN A 248 -7.91 19.59 -8.18
C ASN A 248 -7.37 18.17 -8.28
N CYS A 249 -8.21 17.15 -8.04
CA CYS A 249 -7.82 15.75 -8.22
C CYS A 249 -7.27 15.51 -9.63
N LYS A 250 -7.96 15.99 -10.67
CA LYS A 250 -7.52 15.84 -12.05
C LYS A 250 -6.24 16.61 -12.35
N ASN A 251 -6.19 17.88 -11.95
CA ASN A 251 -5.15 18.82 -12.36
C ASN A 251 -3.87 18.72 -11.52
N THR A 252 -3.93 18.02 -10.38
CA THR A 252 -2.85 17.90 -9.42
C THR A 252 -2.50 16.43 -9.15
N ALA A 253 -3.35 15.68 -8.46
CA ALA A 253 -3.05 14.31 -8.05
C ALA A 253 -2.91 13.36 -9.26
N ILE A 254 -3.91 13.31 -10.16
CA ILE A 254 -3.86 12.46 -11.36
C ILE A 254 -2.72 12.92 -12.29
N ARG A 255 -2.51 14.23 -12.45
CA ARG A 255 -1.42 14.77 -13.26
C ARG A 255 -0.06 14.22 -12.81
N SER A 256 0.22 14.26 -11.52
CA SER A 256 1.50 13.77 -10.98
C SER A 256 1.68 12.26 -11.14
N ILE A 257 0.61 11.47 -10.97
CA ILE A 257 0.63 10.03 -11.24
C ILE A 257 0.90 9.76 -12.72
N LEU A 258 0.26 10.50 -13.63
CA LEU A 258 0.48 10.35 -15.07
C LEU A 258 1.89 10.74 -15.48
N ARG A 259 2.51 11.76 -14.84
CA ARG A 259 3.91 12.10 -15.01
C ARG A 259 4.80 10.89 -14.74
N LEU A 260 4.66 10.29 -13.56
CA LEU A 260 5.42 9.09 -13.18
C LEU A 260 5.23 7.94 -14.17
N LYS A 261 4.00 7.70 -14.64
CA LYS A 261 3.69 6.59 -15.56
C LYS A 261 4.24 6.80 -16.97
N ASN A 262 4.18 8.00 -17.48
CA ASN A 262 4.47 8.27 -18.90
C ASN A 262 5.96 8.51 -19.20
N GLU A 263 6.72 8.89 -18.19
CA GLU A 263 8.13 9.28 -18.38
C GLU A 263 9.10 8.10 -18.18
N ASN A 264 8.59 6.89 -17.83
CA ASN A 264 9.43 5.74 -17.49
C ASN A 264 9.09 4.49 -18.31
N SER A 265 10.11 3.70 -18.65
CA SER A 265 9.97 2.47 -19.43
C SER A 265 9.10 1.41 -18.77
N TRP A 266 9.04 1.40 -17.44
CA TRP A 266 8.23 0.51 -16.62
C TRP A 266 6.81 1.06 -16.34
N GLY A 267 6.46 2.26 -16.84
CA GLY A 267 5.19 2.93 -16.52
C GLY A 267 3.93 2.13 -16.86
N SER A 268 3.99 1.22 -17.83
CA SER A 268 2.89 0.30 -18.13
C SER A 268 2.59 -0.71 -17.01
N ARG A 269 3.52 -0.90 -16.08
CA ARG A 269 3.41 -1.77 -14.91
C ARG A 269 3.08 -1.00 -13.63
N VAL A 270 2.65 0.26 -13.76
CA VAL A 270 2.14 1.08 -12.64
C VAL A 270 0.63 1.10 -12.67
N TYR A 271 0.01 0.83 -11.54
CA TYR A 271 -1.42 1.00 -11.37
C TYR A 271 -1.74 1.80 -10.11
N ASP A 272 -2.90 2.43 -10.09
CA ASP A 272 -3.34 3.31 -9.04
C ASP A 272 -4.35 2.57 -8.17
N ALA A 273 -4.15 2.58 -6.86
CA ALA A 273 -5.12 2.12 -5.88
C ALA A 273 -5.66 3.31 -5.10
N ASN A 274 -6.98 3.36 -4.94
CA ASN A 274 -7.64 4.34 -4.11
C ASN A 274 -8.58 3.66 -3.12
N TYR A 275 -8.27 3.77 -1.85
CA TYR A 275 -9.06 3.13 -0.78
C TYR A 275 -10.32 3.89 -0.37
N ARG A 276 -10.53 5.11 -0.87
CA ARG A 276 -11.63 5.99 -0.44
C ARG A 276 -12.57 6.41 -1.57
N GLY A 277 -12.69 5.63 -2.62
CA GLY A 277 -13.68 5.90 -3.63
C GLY A 277 -13.32 5.52 -5.04
N ASP A 278 -14.24 5.78 -5.87
CA ASP A 278 -14.44 5.34 -7.23
C ASP A 278 -13.89 6.33 -8.25
N TYR A 279 -12.87 7.17 -7.91
CA TYR A 279 -12.44 8.25 -8.81
C TYR A 279 -11.87 7.74 -10.13
N VAL A 280 -11.27 6.57 -10.14
CA VAL A 280 -10.83 5.91 -11.40
C VAL A 280 -12.01 5.56 -12.29
N THR A 281 -13.12 5.15 -11.68
CA THR A 281 -14.39 4.86 -12.40
C THR A 281 -15.05 6.15 -12.90
N GLN A 282 -14.98 7.23 -12.14
CA GLN A 282 -15.50 8.54 -12.54
C GLN A 282 -14.66 9.19 -13.66
N ALA A 283 -13.34 9.12 -13.60
CA ALA A 283 -12.46 9.58 -14.67
C ALA A 283 -12.70 8.82 -15.99
N LYS A 284 -12.95 7.49 -15.92
CA LYS A 284 -13.35 6.69 -17.10
C LYS A 284 -14.72 7.07 -17.66
N LYS A 285 -15.69 7.46 -16.80
CA LYS A 285 -17.01 7.93 -17.25
C LYS A 285 -16.94 9.28 -17.97
N THR A 286 -16.15 10.22 -17.46
CA THR A 286 -15.94 11.54 -18.10
C THR A 286 -15.21 11.42 -19.42
N SER A 287 -14.23 10.54 -19.56
CA SER A 287 -13.53 10.31 -20.85
C SER A 287 -14.44 9.64 -21.90
N ARG A 288 -15.40 8.80 -21.48
CA ARG A 288 -16.40 8.21 -22.41
C ARG A 288 -17.48 9.20 -22.83
N SER A 289 -17.86 10.15 -21.97
CA SER A 289 -18.86 11.17 -22.30
C SER A 289 -18.29 12.22 -23.29
N SER A 290 -17.02 12.57 -23.19
CA SER A 290 -16.35 13.46 -24.14
C SER A 290 -16.17 12.83 -25.53
N ARG A 291 -15.94 11.51 -25.62
CA ARG A 291 -15.89 10.81 -26.91
C ARG A 291 -17.25 10.65 -27.60
N ARG A 292 -18.37 10.63 -26.86
CA ARG A 292 -19.72 10.58 -27.46
C ARG A 292 -20.19 11.93 -28.01
N ARG A 293 -19.64 13.07 -27.56
CA ARG A 293 -20.02 14.41 -28.10
C ARG A 293 -19.34 14.77 -29.43
N VAL A 294 -18.28 14.04 -29.84
CA VAL A 294 -17.58 14.32 -31.09
C VAL A 294 -18.17 13.57 -32.31
N THR A 295 -19.07 12.60 -32.07
CA THR A 295 -19.64 11.76 -33.13
C THR A 295 -21.07 12.14 -33.57
N THR A 296 -21.61 13.26 -33.12
CA THR A 296 -23.01 13.69 -33.47
C THR A 296 -23.05 15.06 -34.16
N GLN A 297 -21.99 15.45 -34.90
CA GLN A 297 -22.09 16.54 -35.88
C GLN A 297 -21.45 16.03 -37.19
N LYS A 298 -22.29 15.37 -37.98
CA LYS A 298 -22.21 15.29 -39.46
C LYS A 298 -23.64 15.21 -39.98
#